data_72a2a1860292c8a6a895bf4be960e691
#
_entry.id   72a2a1860292c8a6a895bf4be960e691
#
_cell.length_a   1.000
_cell.length_b   1.000
_cell.length_c   1.000
_cell.angle_alpha   90.00
_cell.angle_beta   90.00
_cell.angle_gamma   90.00
#
_symmetry.space_group_name_H-M   'P 1'
#
loop_
_entity.id
_entity.type
_entity.pdbx_description
1 polymer ?
#
loop_
_entity_poly.entity_id
_entity_poly.type
_entity_poly.pdbx_seq_one_letter_code
_entity_poly.pdbx_strand_id
1 'polypeptide(L)'
;MFHRFRIGQAAATIVSDGPLVLPVAAKVFQGPDAAALNGALSATGQRTDAVDVQQNCLLIDTGGKRVLFDNGMGSSKLYGPDSGQLPASLAQAGVDPASIDALVLTHAHSDHCWGTMGDDGTPNFPNATIYIAQSELEFWESNPPGQRRERSVAGVKKHLSPLHDRITFIRDGEAFLPGIQAIDTPGHTPGHMVFLFDGDWCLTGDVAFHDPLSYAFPEAESVFDVDPRQGVETRRRLLDRLVTDRLRVIGYHHPWPGLGRVERAGRTYRFVPGDE
;
A
#
# COMPACT_ATOMS: atom_id res chain seq x y z
N MET A 1 12.98 -10.63 -3.66
CA MET A 1 13.79 -9.39 -3.90
C MET A 1 13.66 -8.49 -2.69
N PHE A 2 14.75 -7.81 -2.25
CA PHE A 2 14.71 -6.87 -1.11
C PHE A 2 15.70 -5.71 -1.31
N HIS A 3 15.44 -4.56 -0.65
CA HIS A 3 16.27 -3.36 -0.67
C HIS A 3 16.39 -2.80 0.75
N ARG A 4 17.64 -2.60 1.26
CA ARG A 4 17.88 -2.09 2.61
C ARG A 4 18.18 -0.60 2.59
N PHE A 5 17.63 0.14 3.55
CA PHE A 5 17.84 1.57 3.75
C PHE A 5 17.65 1.93 5.23
N ARG A 6 17.57 3.22 5.56
CA ARG A 6 17.34 3.67 6.93
C ARG A 6 16.23 4.70 7.00
N ILE A 7 15.47 4.62 8.09
CA ILE A 7 14.51 5.65 8.51
C ILE A 7 15.00 6.17 9.86
N GLY A 8 15.62 7.35 9.88
CA GLY A 8 16.32 7.83 11.06
C GLY A 8 17.39 6.83 11.53
N GLN A 9 17.26 6.32 12.74
CA GLN A 9 18.15 5.29 13.29
C GLN A 9 17.67 3.86 13.03
N ALA A 10 16.43 3.69 12.60
CA ALA A 10 15.84 2.38 12.37
C ALA A 10 16.37 1.72 11.08
N ALA A 11 16.62 0.42 11.13
CA ALA A 11 16.89 -0.39 9.95
C ALA A 11 15.56 -0.64 9.23
N ALA A 12 15.52 -0.33 7.94
CA ALA A 12 14.35 -0.52 7.10
C ALA A 12 14.69 -1.36 5.87
N THR A 13 13.75 -2.14 5.39
CA THR A 13 13.91 -2.99 4.21
C THR A 13 12.61 -3.01 3.42
N ILE A 14 12.66 -2.68 2.15
CA ILE A 14 11.56 -3.01 1.24
C ILE A 14 11.70 -4.48 0.85
N VAL A 15 10.62 -5.23 0.97
CA VAL A 15 10.51 -6.63 0.54
C VAL A 15 9.39 -6.75 -0.48
N SER A 16 9.70 -7.31 -1.64
CA SER A 16 8.74 -7.36 -2.75
C SER A 16 7.84 -8.58 -2.64
N ASP A 17 6.53 -8.39 -2.84
CA ASP A 17 5.59 -9.50 -3.12
C ASP A 17 5.43 -9.78 -4.63
N GLY A 18 6.18 -9.06 -5.46
CA GLY A 18 6.15 -9.17 -6.93
C GLY A 18 5.17 -8.18 -7.58
N PRO A 19 5.15 -8.13 -8.92
CA PRO A 19 4.30 -7.22 -9.67
C PRO A 19 2.85 -7.72 -9.77
N LEU A 20 1.95 -6.77 -9.99
CA LEU A 20 0.57 -6.98 -10.43
C LEU A 20 0.38 -6.37 -11.81
N VAL A 21 -0.46 -7.00 -12.62
CA VAL A 21 -0.85 -6.52 -13.94
C VAL A 21 -2.33 -6.13 -13.92
N LEU A 22 -2.58 -4.83 -13.99
CA LEU A 22 -3.91 -4.24 -14.02
C LEU A 22 -4.37 -4.00 -15.46
N PRO A 23 -5.67 -3.79 -15.71
CA PRO A 23 -6.17 -3.43 -17.04
C PRO A 23 -5.51 -2.15 -17.58
N VAL A 24 -5.74 -1.84 -18.87
CA VAL A 24 -5.29 -0.60 -19.50
C VAL A 24 -5.71 0.64 -18.69
N ALA A 25 -4.89 1.68 -18.71
CA ALA A 25 -5.04 2.86 -17.85
C ALA A 25 -6.45 3.49 -17.91
N ALA A 26 -7.06 3.58 -19.10
CA ALA A 26 -8.42 4.12 -19.27
C ALA A 26 -9.54 3.27 -18.62
N LYS A 27 -9.24 2.03 -18.24
CA LYS A 27 -10.18 1.20 -17.43
C LYS A 27 -9.92 1.31 -15.92
N VAL A 28 -8.79 1.88 -15.53
CA VAL A 28 -8.37 2.05 -14.14
C VAL A 28 -8.61 3.49 -13.67
N PHE A 29 -8.24 4.47 -14.48
CA PHE A 29 -8.35 5.91 -14.18
C PHE A 29 -9.46 6.54 -15.02
N GLN A 30 -10.37 7.27 -14.38
CA GLN A 30 -11.49 7.97 -15.01
C GLN A 30 -11.26 9.48 -14.97
N GLY A 31 -11.73 10.18 -16.00
CA GLY A 31 -11.58 11.63 -16.17
C GLY A 31 -10.66 11.98 -17.32
N PRO A 32 -9.36 11.67 -17.28
CA PRO A 32 -8.46 11.89 -18.41
C PRO A 32 -8.80 10.99 -19.60
N ASP A 33 -8.58 11.46 -20.84
CA ASP A 33 -8.71 10.63 -22.02
C ASP A 33 -7.58 9.59 -22.14
N ALA A 34 -7.82 8.54 -22.93
CA ALA A 34 -6.87 7.44 -23.11
C ALA A 34 -5.54 7.91 -23.72
N ALA A 35 -5.53 8.92 -24.59
CA ALA A 35 -4.31 9.43 -25.21
C ALA A 35 -3.42 10.14 -24.19
N ALA A 36 -4.01 10.94 -23.30
CA ALA A 36 -3.29 11.60 -22.20
C ALA A 36 -2.68 10.59 -21.22
N LEU A 37 -3.45 9.57 -20.82
CA LEU A 37 -2.96 8.49 -19.93
C LEU A 37 -1.81 7.71 -20.58
N ASN A 38 -1.97 7.30 -21.85
CA ASN A 38 -0.94 6.59 -22.59
C ASN A 38 0.31 7.45 -22.84
N GLY A 39 0.13 8.76 -23.06
CA GLY A 39 1.22 9.72 -23.19
C GLY A 39 2.07 9.79 -21.92
N ALA A 40 1.45 9.83 -20.75
CA ALA A 40 2.16 9.85 -19.46
C ALA A 40 2.92 8.54 -19.20
N LEU A 41 2.32 7.37 -19.50
CA LEU A 41 3.00 6.07 -19.40
C LEU A 41 4.21 6.00 -20.34
N SER A 42 4.02 6.36 -21.60
CA SER A 42 5.09 6.34 -22.60
C SER A 42 6.25 7.28 -22.26
N ALA A 43 5.97 8.45 -21.67
CA ALA A 43 6.98 9.41 -21.24
C ALA A 43 7.91 8.85 -20.14
N THR A 44 7.46 7.85 -19.39
CA THR A 44 8.26 7.14 -18.36
C THR A 44 8.72 5.75 -18.82
N GLY A 45 8.55 5.42 -20.11
CA GLY A 45 8.97 4.13 -20.68
C GLY A 45 8.09 2.94 -20.27
N GLN A 46 6.90 3.22 -19.74
CA GLN A 46 5.96 2.18 -19.33
C GLN A 46 5.06 1.74 -20.49
N ARG A 47 4.60 0.50 -20.46
CA ARG A 47 3.68 -0.05 -21.46
C ARG A 47 2.31 0.62 -21.37
N THR A 48 1.56 0.62 -22.48
CA THR A 48 0.23 1.26 -22.58
C THR A 48 -0.92 0.28 -22.72
N ASP A 49 -0.63 -1.00 -22.92
CA ASP A 49 -1.62 -2.08 -23.06
C ASP A 49 -2.01 -2.73 -21.72
N ALA A 50 -1.33 -2.37 -20.63
CA ALA A 50 -1.67 -2.69 -19.26
C ALA A 50 -1.03 -1.67 -18.31
N VAL A 51 -1.43 -1.69 -17.04
CA VAL A 51 -0.81 -0.92 -15.94
C VAL A 51 -0.09 -1.91 -15.04
N ASP A 52 1.24 -1.81 -14.99
CA ASP A 52 2.06 -2.64 -14.12
C ASP A 52 2.32 -1.90 -12.81
N VAL A 53 2.08 -2.56 -11.68
CA VAL A 53 2.37 -2.03 -10.35
C VAL A 53 3.17 -3.03 -9.52
N GLN A 54 4.00 -2.53 -8.61
CA GLN A 54 4.75 -3.38 -7.66
C GLN A 54 3.95 -3.59 -6.38
N GLN A 55 4.42 -4.47 -5.51
CA GLN A 55 3.96 -4.64 -4.14
C GLN A 55 5.19 -4.52 -3.23
N ASN A 56 5.45 -3.31 -2.77
CA ASN A 56 6.63 -2.94 -1.98
C ASN A 56 6.27 -2.94 -0.48
N CYS A 57 6.29 -4.10 0.16
CA CYS A 57 6.05 -4.21 1.60
C CYS A 57 7.23 -3.61 2.37
N LEU A 58 6.96 -2.83 3.42
CA LEU A 58 8.00 -2.26 4.27
C LEU A 58 8.19 -3.11 5.52
N LEU A 59 9.42 -3.54 5.77
CA LEU A 59 9.87 -4.10 7.04
C LEU A 59 10.74 -3.08 7.77
N ILE A 60 10.46 -2.80 9.04
CA ILE A 60 11.25 -1.87 9.87
C ILE A 60 11.49 -2.45 11.26
N ASP A 61 12.71 -2.29 11.77
CA ASP A 61 13.06 -2.61 13.15
C ASP A 61 13.04 -1.33 13.99
N THR A 62 12.04 -1.17 14.87
CA THR A 62 11.86 0.01 15.73
C THR A 62 11.38 -0.35 17.12
N GLY A 63 11.86 0.34 18.16
CA GLY A 63 11.45 0.10 19.55
C GLY A 63 11.65 -1.32 20.04
N GLY A 64 12.62 -2.06 19.49
CA GLY A 64 12.85 -3.47 19.81
C GLY A 64 11.85 -4.44 19.19
N LYS A 65 11.01 -3.96 18.26
CA LYS A 65 10.03 -4.76 17.51
C LYS A 65 10.36 -4.76 16.02
N ARG A 66 10.06 -5.87 15.36
CA ARG A 66 10.07 -6.01 13.91
C ARG A 66 8.66 -5.84 13.37
N VAL A 67 8.46 -4.84 12.54
CA VAL A 67 7.15 -4.41 12.04
C VAL A 67 7.10 -4.57 10.53
N LEU A 68 6.11 -5.29 10.02
CA LEU A 68 5.83 -5.43 8.59
C LEU A 68 4.59 -4.61 8.22
N PHE A 69 4.71 -3.77 7.20
CA PHE A 69 3.59 -3.01 6.61
C PHE A 69 3.14 -3.70 5.33
N ASP A 70 1.88 -4.10 5.32
CA ASP A 70 1.22 -4.89 4.29
C ASP A 70 1.94 -6.23 4.00
N ASN A 71 1.25 -7.18 3.37
CA ASN A 71 1.80 -8.52 3.22
C ASN A 71 1.44 -9.23 1.92
N GLY A 72 1.03 -8.45 0.92
CA GLY A 72 0.84 -8.96 -0.44
C GLY A 72 -0.36 -9.89 -0.63
N MET A 73 -0.35 -10.56 -1.78
CA MET A 73 -1.43 -11.42 -2.30
C MET A 73 -1.48 -12.82 -1.68
N GLY A 74 -0.50 -13.20 -0.83
CA GLY A 74 -0.36 -14.58 -0.39
C GLY A 74 -0.14 -15.52 -1.57
N SER A 75 -0.88 -16.61 -1.63
CA SER A 75 -0.80 -17.59 -2.75
C SER A 75 -1.58 -17.18 -4.00
N SER A 76 -2.37 -16.12 -3.93
CA SER A 76 -3.26 -15.70 -5.03
C SER A 76 -2.48 -15.19 -6.24
N LYS A 77 -2.91 -15.64 -7.43
CA LYS A 77 -2.37 -15.21 -8.74
C LYS A 77 -3.37 -14.37 -9.54
N LEU A 78 -4.30 -13.71 -8.83
CA LEU A 78 -5.42 -13.00 -9.43
C LEU A 78 -4.99 -11.91 -10.43
N TYR A 79 -3.90 -11.20 -10.14
CA TYR A 79 -3.38 -10.10 -10.96
C TYR A 79 -2.05 -10.44 -11.64
N GLY A 80 -1.77 -11.73 -11.83
CA GLY A 80 -0.59 -12.19 -12.55
C GLY A 80 0.16 -13.31 -11.82
N PRO A 81 0.95 -14.10 -12.57
CA PRO A 81 1.65 -15.26 -12.03
C PRO A 81 2.81 -14.89 -11.09
N ASP A 82 3.31 -13.66 -11.20
CA ASP A 82 4.54 -13.21 -10.53
C ASP A 82 4.28 -12.54 -9.17
N SER A 83 3.03 -12.45 -8.69
CA SER A 83 2.68 -12.03 -7.33
C SER A 83 2.92 -13.13 -6.29
N GLY A 84 2.81 -12.81 -4.98
CA GLY A 84 2.97 -13.78 -3.90
C GLY A 84 4.41 -14.20 -3.67
N GLN A 85 5.36 -13.27 -3.86
CA GLN A 85 6.80 -13.48 -3.68
C GLN A 85 7.30 -13.12 -2.28
N LEU A 86 6.45 -12.56 -1.42
CA LEU A 86 6.86 -12.08 -0.10
C LEU A 86 7.60 -13.13 0.75
N PRO A 87 7.13 -14.41 0.84
CA PRO A 87 7.86 -15.42 1.61
C PRO A 87 9.29 -15.65 1.11
N ALA A 88 9.47 -15.69 -0.22
CA ALA A 88 10.79 -15.84 -0.83
C ALA A 88 11.67 -14.59 -0.61
N SER A 89 11.07 -13.40 -0.66
CA SER A 89 11.76 -12.13 -0.44
C SER A 89 12.20 -11.97 1.01
N LEU A 90 11.37 -12.35 1.99
CA LEU A 90 11.72 -12.39 3.41
C LEU A 90 12.86 -13.38 3.67
N ALA A 91 12.80 -14.59 3.12
CA ALA A 91 13.86 -15.59 3.24
C ALA A 91 15.19 -15.09 2.66
N GLN A 92 15.17 -14.43 1.49
CA GLN A 92 16.38 -13.81 0.90
C GLN A 92 16.93 -12.68 1.77
N ALA A 93 16.07 -11.92 2.46
CA ALA A 93 16.47 -10.88 3.40
C ALA A 93 16.99 -11.45 4.74
N GLY A 94 16.87 -12.77 4.96
CA GLY A 94 17.24 -13.43 6.20
C GLY A 94 16.22 -13.23 7.32
N VAL A 95 14.95 -13.02 6.99
CA VAL A 95 13.87 -12.73 7.94
C VAL A 95 12.97 -13.97 8.09
N ASP A 96 12.88 -14.47 9.31
CA ASP A 96 11.90 -15.48 9.69
C ASP A 96 10.53 -14.79 9.90
N PRO A 97 9.45 -15.21 9.23
CA PRO A 97 8.10 -14.69 9.49
C PRO A 97 7.67 -14.76 10.95
N ALA A 98 8.13 -15.76 11.72
CA ALA A 98 7.87 -15.88 13.15
C ALA A 98 8.58 -14.79 13.99
N SER A 99 9.56 -14.07 13.42
CA SER A 99 10.24 -12.95 14.08
C SER A 99 9.52 -11.61 13.91
N ILE A 100 8.39 -11.58 13.20
CA ILE A 100 7.60 -10.36 13.00
C ILE A 100 6.66 -10.19 14.20
N ASP A 101 6.83 -9.09 14.94
CA ASP A 101 6.08 -8.78 16.15
C ASP A 101 4.78 -8.02 15.85
N ALA A 102 4.77 -7.27 14.75
CA ALA A 102 3.62 -6.47 14.34
C ALA A 102 3.43 -6.53 12.81
N LEU A 103 2.19 -6.75 12.39
CA LEU A 103 1.73 -6.61 11.02
C LEU A 103 0.79 -5.41 10.97
N VAL A 104 1.16 -4.37 10.23
CA VAL A 104 0.37 -3.15 10.09
C VAL A 104 -0.23 -3.12 8.69
N LEU A 105 -1.54 -2.98 8.60
CA LEU A 105 -2.25 -2.94 7.33
C LEU A 105 -2.66 -1.50 7.00
N THR A 106 -2.30 -1.02 5.81
CA THR A 106 -2.78 0.27 5.30
C THR A 106 -4.28 0.21 5.08
N HIS A 107 -4.77 -0.92 4.55
CA HIS A 107 -6.17 -1.25 4.31
C HIS A 107 -6.32 -2.75 4.00
N ALA A 108 -7.54 -3.21 3.72
CA ALA A 108 -7.82 -4.65 3.59
C ALA A 108 -8.16 -5.11 2.16
N HIS A 109 -7.57 -4.50 1.13
CA HIS A 109 -7.59 -5.09 -0.20
C HIS A 109 -6.69 -6.32 -0.29
N SER A 110 -6.92 -7.12 -1.34
CA SER A 110 -6.30 -8.44 -1.51
C SER A 110 -4.78 -8.42 -1.48
N ASP A 111 -4.21 -7.45 -2.13
CA ASP A 111 -2.76 -7.29 -2.30
C ASP A 111 -2.06 -6.64 -1.11
N HIS A 112 -2.81 -6.27 -0.07
CA HIS A 112 -2.26 -5.73 1.18
C HIS A 112 -2.42 -6.70 2.36
N CYS A 113 -3.44 -7.58 2.34
CA CYS A 113 -3.76 -8.39 3.52
C CYS A 113 -3.88 -9.90 3.28
N TRP A 114 -3.90 -10.40 2.05
CA TRP A 114 -4.12 -11.83 1.82
C TRP A 114 -2.93 -12.72 2.19
N GLY A 115 -1.74 -12.14 2.34
CA GLY A 115 -0.59 -12.84 2.90
C GLY A 115 -0.68 -13.11 4.40
N THR A 116 -1.75 -12.67 5.10
CA THR A 116 -1.89 -12.87 6.55
C THR A 116 -2.13 -14.34 6.92
N MET A 117 -2.93 -15.06 6.12
CA MET A 117 -3.25 -16.48 6.33
C MET A 117 -2.74 -17.35 5.19
N GLY A 118 -2.17 -18.48 5.53
CA GLY A 118 -1.85 -19.54 4.58
C GLY A 118 -3.10 -20.27 4.04
N ASP A 119 -2.93 -21.01 2.96
CA ASP A 119 -4.03 -21.81 2.37
C ASP A 119 -4.48 -22.96 3.26
N ASP A 120 -3.64 -23.37 4.20
CA ASP A 120 -3.95 -24.38 5.23
C ASP A 120 -4.73 -23.80 6.42
N GLY A 121 -5.03 -22.50 6.41
CA GLY A 121 -5.73 -21.82 7.49
C GLY A 121 -4.85 -21.47 8.69
N THR A 122 -3.52 -21.51 8.55
CA THR A 122 -2.58 -21.09 9.59
C THR A 122 -2.10 -19.65 9.33
N PRO A 123 -1.85 -18.84 10.37
CA PRO A 123 -1.28 -17.50 10.22
C PRO A 123 0.17 -17.58 9.70
N ASN A 124 0.47 -16.84 8.63
CA ASN A 124 1.84 -16.75 8.08
C ASN A 124 2.80 -15.98 9.00
N PHE A 125 2.25 -15.14 9.89
CA PHE A 125 3.01 -14.37 10.91
C PHE A 125 2.52 -14.75 12.30
N PRO A 126 2.94 -15.91 12.84
CA PRO A 126 2.31 -16.55 14.01
C PRO A 126 2.41 -15.72 15.29
N ASN A 127 3.39 -14.84 15.41
CA ASN A 127 3.62 -14.04 16.62
C ASN A 127 3.19 -12.57 16.48
N ALA A 128 2.76 -12.12 15.29
CA ALA A 128 2.46 -10.72 15.06
C ALA A 128 1.11 -10.30 15.65
N THR A 129 1.06 -9.14 16.32
CA THR A 129 -0.17 -8.38 16.53
C THR A 129 -0.53 -7.67 15.22
N ILE A 130 -1.80 -7.68 14.83
CA ILE A 130 -2.27 -7.05 13.59
C ILE A 130 -2.83 -5.66 13.94
N TYR A 131 -2.33 -4.63 13.28
CA TYR A 131 -2.79 -3.25 13.43
C TYR A 131 -3.54 -2.81 12.18
N ILE A 132 -4.75 -2.31 12.33
CA ILE A 132 -5.62 -1.84 11.25
C ILE A 132 -6.59 -0.78 11.78
N ALA A 133 -7.12 0.10 10.91
CA ALA A 133 -8.22 0.98 11.31
C ALA A 133 -9.49 0.19 11.62
N GLN A 134 -10.20 0.57 12.69
CA GLN A 134 -11.48 -0.06 13.04
C GLN A 134 -12.50 0.08 11.91
N SER A 135 -12.59 1.27 11.32
CA SER A 135 -13.50 1.56 10.20
C SER A 135 -13.22 0.70 8.95
N GLU A 136 -11.99 0.28 8.76
CA GLU A 136 -11.61 -0.60 7.64
C GLU A 136 -12.19 -2.01 7.83
N LEU A 137 -11.92 -2.61 8.98
CA LEU A 137 -12.39 -3.96 9.26
C LEU A 137 -13.92 -4.03 9.31
N GLU A 138 -14.56 -3.12 10.04
CA GLU A 138 -16.02 -3.05 10.16
C GLU A 138 -16.71 -2.86 8.80
N PHE A 139 -16.13 -2.03 7.92
CA PHE A 139 -16.67 -1.83 6.58
C PHE A 139 -16.75 -3.15 5.79
N TRP A 140 -15.65 -3.89 5.71
CA TRP A 140 -15.63 -5.13 4.95
C TRP A 140 -16.44 -6.25 5.61
N GLU A 141 -16.49 -6.31 6.94
CA GLU A 141 -17.31 -7.29 7.68
C GLU A 141 -18.80 -6.99 7.57
N SER A 142 -19.19 -5.74 7.33
CA SER A 142 -20.61 -5.37 7.08
C SER A 142 -21.18 -5.92 5.77
N ASN A 143 -20.36 -6.55 4.92
CA ASN A 143 -20.72 -7.02 3.58
C ASN A 143 -21.25 -5.89 2.67
N PRO A 144 -20.49 -4.84 2.41
CA PRO A 144 -20.95 -3.74 1.57
C PRO A 144 -21.33 -4.24 0.18
N PRO A 145 -22.45 -3.76 -0.39
CA PRO A 145 -22.93 -4.24 -1.68
C PRO A 145 -22.01 -3.80 -2.82
N GLY A 146 -21.92 -4.64 -3.87
CA GLY A 146 -21.17 -4.34 -5.10
C GLY A 146 -20.25 -5.47 -5.51
N GLN A 147 -20.36 -5.88 -6.77
CA GLN A 147 -19.64 -7.04 -7.32
C GLN A 147 -18.11 -7.00 -7.13
N ARG A 148 -17.51 -5.81 -7.21
CA ARG A 148 -16.06 -5.66 -6.95
C ARG A 148 -15.70 -5.83 -5.47
N ARG A 149 -16.62 -5.50 -4.56
CA ARG A 149 -16.43 -5.57 -3.10
C ARG A 149 -16.57 -7.00 -2.57
N GLU A 150 -17.35 -7.86 -3.22
CA GLU A 150 -17.56 -9.27 -2.82
C GLU A 150 -16.24 -10.01 -2.59
N ARG A 151 -15.24 -9.75 -3.43
CA ARG A 151 -13.92 -10.39 -3.31
C ARG A 151 -13.16 -9.91 -2.08
N SER A 152 -13.14 -8.61 -1.81
CA SER A 152 -12.50 -8.06 -0.61
C SER A 152 -13.22 -8.53 0.66
N VAL A 153 -14.55 -8.57 0.65
CA VAL A 153 -15.37 -9.15 1.73
C VAL A 153 -15.00 -10.60 1.99
N ALA A 154 -14.93 -11.42 0.96
CA ALA A 154 -14.54 -12.84 1.08
C ALA A 154 -13.08 -12.96 1.60
N GLY A 155 -12.20 -12.08 1.12
CA GLY A 155 -10.81 -12.01 1.56
C GLY A 155 -10.68 -11.67 3.04
N VAL A 156 -11.35 -10.63 3.52
CA VAL A 156 -11.33 -10.26 4.94
C VAL A 156 -11.86 -11.39 5.81
N LYS A 157 -12.97 -12.03 5.43
CA LYS A 157 -13.52 -13.19 6.13
C LYS A 157 -12.55 -14.38 6.21
N LYS A 158 -11.73 -14.59 5.18
CA LYS A 158 -10.75 -15.67 5.14
C LYS A 158 -9.47 -15.30 5.89
N HIS A 159 -8.95 -14.08 5.71
CA HIS A 159 -7.59 -13.73 6.08
C HIS A 159 -7.47 -12.90 7.36
N LEU A 160 -8.53 -12.16 7.77
CA LEU A 160 -8.49 -11.27 8.93
C LEU A 160 -9.51 -11.66 10.01
N SER A 161 -10.77 -11.93 9.69
CA SER A 161 -11.79 -12.23 10.70
C SER A 161 -11.45 -13.42 11.63
N PRO A 162 -10.75 -14.48 11.18
CA PRO A 162 -10.32 -15.54 12.08
C PRO A 162 -9.28 -15.12 13.12
N LEU A 163 -8.67 -13.95 12.97
CA LEU A 163 -7.58 -13.42 13.80
C LEU A 163 -8.03 -12.22 14.65
N HIS A 164 -9.33 -12.06 14.89
CA HIS A 164 -9.90 -10.93 15.65
C HIS A 164 -9.25 -10.72 17.03
N ASP A 165 -8.90 -11.79 17.72
CA ASP A 165 -8.23 -11.78 19.02
C ASP A 165 -6.78 -11.24 18.98
N ARG A 166 -6.22 -11.10 17.77
CA ARG A 166 -4.88 -10.57 17.53
C ARG A 166 -4.90 -9.18 16.90
N ILE A 167 -6.09 -8.61 16.66
CA ILE A 167 -6.23 -7.29 16.03
C ILE A 167 -6.23 -6.20 17.11
N THR A 168 -5.44 -5.18 16.87
CA THR A 168 -5.42 -3.92 17.62
C THR A 168 -5.82 -2.79 16.67
N PHE A 169 -6.84 -2.04 17.03
CA PHE A 169 -7.28 -0.90 16.22
C PHE A 169 -6.41 0.32 16.46
N ILE A 170 -6.04 0.98 15.38
CA ILE A 170 -5.31 2.25 15.37
C ILE A 170 -6.21 3.37 14.85
N ARG A 171 -5.88 4.61 15.22
CA ARG A 171 -6.68 5.80 14.94
C ARG A 171 -5.84 6.91 14.32
N ASP A 172 -6.54 7.84 13.66
CA ASP A 172 -5.93 9.05 13.13
C ASP A 172 -5.11 9.80 14.17
N GLY A 173 -3.91 10.22 13.79
CA GLY A 173 -2.96 10.94 14.63
C GLY A 173 -2.27 10.10 15.70
N GLU A 174 -2.62 8.82 15.86
CA GLU A 174 -2.05 7.95 16.91
C GLU A 174 -0.60 7.58 16.61
N ALA A 175 0.28 7.83 17.59
CA ALA A 175 1.64 7.26 17.63
C ALA A 175 1.57 5.90 18.32
N PHE A 176 1.23 4.85 17.56
CA PHE A 176 0.93 3.51 18.10
C PHE A 176 2.15 2.59 18.27
N LEU A 177 3.24 2.92 17.58
CA LEU A 177 4.55 2.28 17.74
C LEU A 177 5.64 3.37 17.76
N PRO A 178 6.81 3.11 18.36
CA PRO A 178 7.88 4.11 18.44
C PRO A 178 8.29 4.66 17.06
N GLY A 179 8.19 5.98 16.88
CA GLY A 179 8.53 6.66 15.62
C GLY A 179 7.51 6.50 14.50
N ILE A 180 6.34 5.87 14.75
CA ILE A 180 5.33 5.59 13.72
C ILE A 180 3.99 6.22 14.11
N GLN A 181 3.47 7.11 13.27
CA GLN A 181 2.18 7.76 13.42
C GLN A 181 1.23 7.35 12.29
N ALA A 182 0.01 6.96 12.64
CA ALA A 182 -1.06 6.67 11.69
C ALA A 182 -1.80 7.97 11.30
N ILE A 183 -2.17 8.09 10.03
CA ILE A 183 -2.95 9.23 9.50
C ILE A 183 -4.08 8.68 8.62
N ASP A 184 -5.31 9.06 8.90
CA ASP A 184 -6.48 8.68 8.10
C ASP A 184 -6.42 9.29 6.70
N THR A 185 -6.61 8.44 5.71
CA THR A 185 -6.65 8.85 4.29
C THR A 185 -7.80 8.13 3.57
N PRO A 186 -9.05 8.35 4.02
CA PRO A 186 -10.21 7.65 3.46
C PRO A 186 -10.48 8.02 2.01
N GLY A 187 -11.17 7.11 1.31
CA GLY A 187 -11.59 7.26 -0.09
C GLY A 187 -11.28 6.02 -0.91
N HIS A 188 -10.00 5.59 -0.95
CA HIS A 188 -9.64 4.30 -1.53
C HIS A 188 -10.39 3.17 -0.81
N THR A 189 -10.29 3.13 0.51
CA THR A 189 -11.23 2.45 1.39
C THR A 189 -11.63 3.38 2.53
N PRO A 190 -12.71 3.10 3.29
CA PRO A 190 -13.15 3.98 4.37
C PRO A 190 -12.16 4.13 5.52
N GLY A 191 -11.34 3.09 5.77
CA GLY A 191 -10.35 3.08 6.84
C GLY A 191 -8.91 3.03 6.33
N HIS A 192 -8.67 3.43 5.07
CA HIS A 192 -7.31 3.50 4.54
C HIS A 192 -6.45 4.46 5.37
N MET A 193 -5.23 4.05 5.68
CA MET A 193 -4.25 4.85 6.41
C MET A 193 -2.92 4.95 5.67
N VAL A 194 -2.26 6.08 5.85
CA VAL A 194 -0.83 6.27 5.57
C VAL A 194 -0.06 6.35 6.88
N PHE A 195 1.25 6.11 6.85
CA PHE A 195 2.07 6.09 8.05
C PHE A 195 3.24 7.03 7.90
N LEU A 196 3.43 7.90 8.92
CA LEU A 196 4.58 8.78 9.04
C LEU A 196 5.63 8.15 9.95
N PHE A 197 6.89 8.19 9.53
CA PHE A 197 8.04 7.67 10.28
C PHE A 197 8.96 8.82 10.64
N ASP A 198 9.12 9.07 11.94
CA ASP A 198 9.97 10.13 12.52
C ASP A 198 9.75 11.52 11.90
N GLY A 199 8.58 11.75 11.29
CA GLY A 199 8.23 13.00 10.61
C GLY A 199 8.97 13.26 9.30
N ASP A 200 9.68 12.29 8.74
CA ASP A 200 10.53 12.45 7.54
C ASP A 200 10.11 11.55 6.37
N TRP A 201 9.58 10.37 6.64
CA TRP A 201 9.07 9.44 5.64
C TRP A 201 7.56 9.23 5.74
N CYS A 202 6.92 8.97 4.61
CA CYS A 202 5.51 8.61 4.52
C CYS A 202 5.33 7.35 3.66
N LEU A 203 4.78 6.29 4.26
CA LEU A 203 4.25 5.14 3.51
C LEU A 203 2.86 5.52 3.03
N THR A 204 2.65 5.60 1.72
CA THR A 204 1.47 6.23 1.13
C THR A 204 0.33 5.26 0.80
N GLY A 205 0.54 3.94 0.94
CA GLY A 205 -0.45 2.94 0.53
C GLY A 205 -0.98 3.24 -0.87
N ASP A 206 -2.29 3.28 -1.02
CA ASP A 206 -2.98 3.39 -2.30
C ASP A 206 -3.56 4.78 -2.60
N VAL A 207 -3.26 5.80 -1.79
CA VAL A 207 -3.73 7.17 -2.06
C VAL A 207 -3.24 7.69 -3.42
N ALA A 208 -1.99 7.37 -3.78
CA ALA A 208 -1.37 7.71 -5.07
C ALA A 208 -0.65 6.47 -5.61
N PHE A 209 -1.41 5.44 -5.97
CA PHE A 209 -0.91 4.08 -6.17
C PHE A 209 -0.11 3.87 -7.46
N HIS A 210 -0.08 4.82 -8.40
CA HIS A 210 0.63 4.61 -9.66
C HIS A 210 1.48 5.81 -10.08
N ASP A 211 2.77 5.60 -10.26
CA ASP A 211 3.66 6.52 -10.95
C ASP A 211 3.72 6.16 -12.45
N PRO A 212 3.41 7.10 -13.38
CA PRO A 212 3.19 8.54 -13.18
C PRO A 212 1.71 8.95 -13.03
N LEU A 213 0.74 8.05 -13.22
CA LEU A 213 -0.65 8.43 -13.47
C LEU A 213 -1.30 9.18 -12.29
N SER A 214 -1.10 8.72 -11.04
CA SER A 214 -1.67 9.39 -9.87
C SER A 214 -1.10 10.78 -9.60
N TYR A 215 0.09 11.06 -10.12
CA TYR A 215 0.80 12.33 -9.98
C TYR A 215 0.50 13.30 -11.10
N ALA A 216 0.49 12.83 -12.35
CA ALA A 216 0.18 13.64 -13.53
C ALA A 216 -1.32 13.98 -13.59
N PHE A 217 -2.18 13.12 -13.07
CA PHE A 217 -3.65 13.27 -13.07
C PHE A 217 -4.21 13.12 -11.64
N PRO A 218 -3.88 14.04 -10.71
CA PRO A 218 -4.30 13.89 -9.31
C PRO A 218 -5.82 13.97 -9.12
N GLU A 219 -6.54 14.50 -10.11
CA GLU A 219 -8.01 14.60 -10.15
C GLU A 219 -8.68 13.35 -10.76
N ALA A 220 -7.91 12.40 -11.29
CA ALA A 220 -8.48 11.20 -11.88
C ALA A 220 -9.09 10.30 -10.77
N GLU A 221 -10.33 9.88 -10.99
CA GLU A 221 -10.97 8.90 -10.12
C GLU A 221 -10.42 7.49 -10.41
N SER A 222 -10.19 6.70 -9.37
CA SER A 222 -9.80 5.30 -9.51
C SER A 222 -11.02 4.38 -9.42
N VAL A 223 -11.07 3.37 -10.28
CA VAL A 223 -12.13 2.34 -10.20
C VAL A 223 -11.97 1.44 -8.99
N PHE A 224 -10.84 1.49 -8.30
CA PHE A 224 -10.60 0.73 -7.07
C PHE A 224 -11.05 1.48 -5.82
N ASP A 225 -11.30 2.79 -5.92
CA ASP A 225 -11.76 3.59 -4.78
C ASP A 225 -13.21 3.23 -4.40
N VAL A 226 -13.45 3.04 -3.11
CA VAL A 226 -14.80 2.84 -2.56
C VAL A 226 -15.62 4.12 -2.66
N ASP A 227 -14.98 5.27 -2.40
CA ASP A 227 -15.49 6.62 -2.65
C ASP A 227 -14.49 7.39 -3.53
N PRO A 228 -14.69 7.40 -4.87
CA PRO A 228 -13.74 8.03 -5.79
C PRO A 228 -13.57 9.53 -5.57
N ARG A 229 -14.63 10.25 -5.18
CA ARG A 229 -14.55 11.70 -4.92
C ARG A 229 -13.69 11.98 -3.69
N GLN A 230 -13.96 11.27 -2.59
CA GLN A 230 -13.15 11.36 -1.39
C GLN A 230 -11.71 10.93 -1.66
N GLY A 231 -11.49 9.90 -2.49
CA GLY A 231 -10.16 9.45 -2.94
C GLY A 231 -9.36 10.56 -3.63
N VAL A 232 -10.00 11.30 -4.53
CA VAL A 232 -9.39 12.48 -5.19
C VAL A 232 -9.03 13.57 -4.17
N GLU A 233 -9.95 13.93 -3.29
CA GLU A 233 -9.71 14.95 -2.25
C GLU A 233 -8.56 14.56 -1.31
N THR A 234 -8.55 13.33 -0.87
CA THR A 234 -7.51 12.76 -0.01
C THR A 234 -6.16 12.74 -0.72
N ARG A 235 -6.11 12.30 -1.98
CA ARG A 235 -4.89 12.27 -2.80
C ARG A 235 -4.29 13.67 -2.93
N ARG A 236 -5.07 14.66 -3.28
CA ARG A 236 -4.60 16.05 -3.40
C ARG A 236 -4.03 16.58 -2.10
N ARG A 237 -4.77 16.39 -1.00
CA ARG A 237 -4.33 16.82 0.33
C ARG A 237 -3.00 16.15 0.73
N LEU A 238 -2.87 14.84 0.47
CA LEU A 238 -1.63 14.12 0.77
C LEU A 238 -0.48 14.60 -0.10
N LEU A 239 -0.67 14.72 -1.43
CA LEU A 239 0.38 15.18 -2.35
C LEU A 239 0.86 16.59 -2.01
N ASP A 240 -0.06 17.50 -1.64
CA ASP A 240 0.29 18.84 -1.17
C ASP A 240 1.14 18.79 0.11
N ARG A 241 0.76 17.94 1.06
CA ARG A 241 1.51 17.75 2.31
C ARG A 241 2.90 17.17 2.04
N LEU A 242 3.01 16.12 1.22
CA LEU A 242 4.30 15.51 0.87
C LEU A 242 5.29 16.54 0.31
N VAL A 243 4.82 17.45 -0.54
CA VAL A 243 5.65 18.53 -1.11
C VAL A 243 5.97 19.60 -0.07
N THR A 244 4.97 20.05 0.68
CA THR A 244 5.12 21.17 1.64
C THR A 244 6.05 20.80 2.79
N ASP A 245 5.85 19.62 3.35
CA ASP A 245 6.62 19.11 4.48
C ASP A 245 7.92 18.42 4.03
N ARG A 246 8.15 18.31 2.70
CA ARG A 246 9.32 17.66 2.07
C ARG A 246 9.51 16.22 2.51
N LEU A 247 8.41 15.49 2.70
CA LEU A 247 8.44 14.12 3.15
C LEU A 247 8.99 13.20 2.03
N ARG A 248 9.83 12.27 2.42
CA ARG A 248 10.21 11.14 1.57
C ARG A 248 9.07 10.14 1.49
N VAL A 249 8.95 9.45 0.39
CA VAL A 249 7.84 8.55 0.09
C VAL A 249 8.30 7.11 0.04
N ILE A 250 7.51 6.24 0.64
CA ILE A 250 7.53 4.80 0.44
C ILE A 250 6.22 4.46 -0.27
N GLY A 251 6.30 4.24 -1.58
CA GLY A 251 5.16 3.94 -2.43
C GLY A 251 4.99 2.44 -2.60
N TYR A 252 3.85 1.90 -2.12
CA TYR A 252 3.58 0.46 -2.18
C TYR A 252 3.58 -0.06 -3.63
N HIS A 253 2.89 0.65 -4.52
CA HIS A 253 2.72 0.26 -5.91
C HIS A 253 3.67 0.94 -6.90
N HIS A 254 4.64 1.69 -6.40
CA HIS A 254 5.60 2.40 -7.24
C HIS A 254 6.65 1.47 -7.85
N PRO A 255 7.32 1.90 -8.94
CA PRO A 255 8.46 1.17 -9.46
C PRO A 255 9.48 0.86 -8.37
N TRP A 256 10.01 -0.36 -8.38
CA TRP A 256 10.95 -0.86 -7.38
C TRP A 256 12.15 0.07 -7.14
N PRO A 257 12.57 0.34 -5.89
CA PRO A 257 12.02 -0.15 -4.61
C PRO A 257 10.89 0.72 -4.03
N GLY A 258 10.32 1.65 -4.77
CA GLY A 258 9.24 2.51 -4.34
C GLY A 258 9.66 3.70 -3.47
N LEU A 259 10.96 3.96 -3.35
CA LEU A 259 11.49 5.06 -2.54
C LEU A 259 11.70 6.32 -3.39
N GLY A 260 11.36 7.48 -2.82
CA GLY A 260 11.53 8.74 -3.52
C GLY A 260 10.93 9.93 -2.78
N ARG A 261 10.59 10.96 -3.56
CA ARG A 261 9.89 12.16 -3.07
C ARG A 261 8.91 12.67 -4.12
N VAL A 262 7.99 13.53 -3.68
CA VAL A 262 7.04 14.20 -4.58
C VAL A 262 7.48 15.63 -4.82
N GLU A 263 7.45 16.06 -6.07
CA GLU A 263 7.71 17.44 -6.45
C GLU A 263 6.52 18.04 -7.20
N ARG A 264 6.37 19.37 -7.13
CA ARG A 264 5.43 20.11 -7.97
C ARG A 264 5.87 20.09 -9.43
N ALA A 265 4.93 19.82 -10.33
CA ALA A 265 5.10 19.90 -11.77
C ALA A 265 4.01 20.82 -12.36
N GLY A 266 4.19 22.15 -12.20
CA GLY A 266 3.15 23.11 -12.53
C GLY A 266 1.92 22.97 -11.62
N ARG A 267 0.78 22.59 -12.21
CA ARG A 267 -0.48 22.37 -11.47
C ARG A 267 -0.65 20.91 -10.99
N THR A 268 0.27 20.04 -11.35
CA THR A 268 0.28 18.62 -11.02
C THR A 268 1.50 18.27 -10.17
N TYR A 269 1.85 17.00 -10.10
CA TYR A 269 2.98 16.50 -9.33
C TYR A 269 3.80 15.52 -10.18
N ARG A 270 4.98 15.18 -9.69
CA ARG A 270 5.78 14.07 -10.19
C ARG A 270 6.42 13.33 -9.02
N PHE A 271 6.55 12.04 -9.16
CA PHE A 271 7.39 11.24 -8.28
C PHE A 271 8.82 11.29 -8.80
N VAL A 272 9.78 11.46 -7.89
CA VAL A 272 11.20 11.48 -8.18
C VAL A 272 11.83 10.34 -7.38
N PRO A 273 12.21 9.23 -8.05
CA PRO A 273 12.84 8.10 -7.37
C PRO A 273 14.16 8.49 -6.70
N GLY A 274 14.46 7.88 -5.56
CA GLY A 274 15.69 8.04 -4.80
C GLY A 274 15.49 7.66 -3.34
N ASP A 275 16.55 7.21 -2.70
CA ASP A 275 16.59 6.79 -1.30
C ASP A 275 17.48 7.71 -0.43
N GLU A 276 17.95 8.83 -1.00
CA GLU A 276 18.77 9.86 -0.33
C GLU A 276 17.93 10.98 0.32
#